data_50154ba66ea254da2055f5266da9a107
#
_entry.id   50154ba66ea254da2055f5266da9a107
#
_cell.length_a   1.000
_cell.length_b   1.000
_cell.length_c   1.000
_cell.angle_alpha   90.00
_cell.angle_beta   90.00
_cell.angle_gamma   90.00
#
_symmetry.space_group_name_H-M   'P 1'
#
loop_
_entity.id
_entity.type
_entity.pdbx_description
1 polymer ?
#
loop_
_entity_poly.entity_id
_entity_poly.type
_entity_poly.pdbx_seq_one_letter_code
_entity_poly.pdbx_strand_id
1 'polypeptide(L)'
;AENILDINYEKLKVNVKVNYKDAKDVEVKESTIYSEQVGTTFTPKVEQEIYDPKQREWLYGLVEENKLFAGARNKVESIVVNRNEEKNFINLSYRPSMIKVIIRYQDPLGGIIREDKEVMAQIGSIYEAEAINVIEDKRKVKWVYNPNSKTSIKVTKDEKKNIIVLAYEEEKALVTYKYRDEDGNRLRSPKRKLVQIGSTYTPEVESVIEDIQG
;
A
#
# COMPACT_ATOMS: atom_id res chain seq x y z
N ALA A 1 -16.32 30.22 75.77
CA ALA A 1 -16.36 29.16 74.78
C ALA A 1 -16.04 29.81 73.41
N GLU A 2 -15.02 29.33 72.74
CA GLU A 2 -14.62 29.80 71.42
C GLU A 2 -15.48 29.02 70.42
N ASN A 3 -16.17 29.78 69.52
CA ASN A 3 -16.96 29.16 68.45
C ASN A 3 -16.07 29.05 67.21
N ILE A 4 -15.64 27.83 66.87
CA ILE A 4 -14.80 27.53 65.73
C ILE A 4 -15.74 27.08 64.59
N LEU A 5 -15.64 27.73 63.43
CA LEU A 5 -16.28 27.31 62.15
C LEU A 5 -15.20 26.83 61.21
N ASP A 6 -15.19 25.53 60.89
CA ASP A 6 -14.32 24.98 59.87
C ASP A 6 -14.95 25.12 58.51
N ILE A 7 -14.29 25.87 57.61
CA ILE A 7 -14.69 26.00 56.20
C ILE A 7 -13.78 25.12 55.35
N ASN A 8 -14.35 24.09 54.78
CA ASN A 8 -13.62 23.18 53.88
C ASN A 8 -13.73 23.65 52.42
N TYR A 9 -12.59 23.71 51.75
CA TYR A 9 -12.50 24.05 50.34
C TYR A 9 -12.04 22.82 49.57
N GLU A 10 -12.71 22.56 48.43
CA GLU A 10 -12.24 21.57 47.47
C GLU A 10 -11.29 22.20 46.45
N LYS A 11 -10.33 21.41 46.00
CA LYS A 11 -9.37 21.84 44.99
C LYS A 11 -10.07 21.94 43.63
N LEU A 12 -9.96 23.09 42.98
CA LEU A 12 -10.55 23.30 41.66
C LEU A 12 -9.89 22.39 40.62
N LYS A 13 -10.69 21.58 39.96
CA LYS A 13 -10.28 20.76 38.81
C LYS A 13 -10.87 21.34 37.53
N VAL A 14 -10.11 21.19 36.43
CA VAL A 14 -10.47 21.65 35.10
C VAL A 14 -10.01 20.63 34.07
N ASN A 15 -10.55 20.73 32.86
CA ASN A 15 -10.20 19.83 31.79
C ASN A 15 -8.86 20.21 31.15
N VAL A 16 -8.07 19.16 30.83
CA VAL A 16 -6.87 19.21 30.01
C VAL A 16 -7.10 18.32 28.79
N LYS A 17 -6.96 18.86 27.60
CA LYS A 17 -7.19 18.18 26.32
C LYS A 17 -5.86 17.71 25.73
N VAL A 18 -5.74 16.42 25.42
CA VAL A 18 -4.61 15.86 24.69
C VAL A 18 -5.07 15.50 23.27
N ASN A 19 -4.48 16.15 22.28
CA ASN A 19 -4.78 15.97 20.87
C ASN A 19 -3.71 15.07 20.23
N TYR A 20 -4.11 14.22 19.30
CA TYR A 20 -3.26 13.30 18.55
C TYR A 20 -3.27 13.73 17.09
N LYS A 21 -2.18 14.33 16.60
CA LYS A 21 -2.13 14.99 15.30
C LYS A 21 -0.98 14.49 14.43
N ASP A 22 -1.16 14.54 13.12
CA ASP A 22 -0.08 14.32 12.15
C ASP A 22 0.77 15.59 11.93
N ALA A 23 1.78 15.49 11.05
CA ALA A 23 2.65 16.62 10.70
C ALA A 23 1.92 17.78 9.97
N LYS A 24 0.68 17.54 9.51
CA LYS A 24 -0.17 18.53 8.85
C LYS A 24 -1.24 19.09 9.79
N ASP A 25 -1.12 18.82 11.08
CA ASP A 25 -2.07 19.25 12.13
C ASP A 25 -3.45 18.57 12.02
N VAL A 26 -3.55 17.45 11.27
CA VAL A 26 -4.78 16.66 11.12
C VAL A 26 -4.89 15.69 12.28
N GLU A 27 -6.08 15.60 12.89
CA GLU A 27 -6.36 14.66 13.96
C GLU A 27 -6.34 13.20 13.45
N VAL A 28 -5.50 12.35 14.09
CA VAL A 28 -5.33 10.94 13.75
C VAL A 28 -6.04 10.00 14.72
N LYS A 29 -6.34 10.48 15.91
CA LYS A 29 -7.10 9.79 16.95
C LYS A 29 -7.91 10.81 17.71
N GLU A 30 -9.08 10.43 18.21
CA GLU A 30 -9.92 11.28 19.04
C GLU A 30 -9.15 11.79 20.27
N SER A 31 -9.31 13.06 20.58
CA SER A 31 -8.66 13.71 21.72
C SER A 31 -9.09 13.09 23.05
N THR A 32 -8.18 13.00 24.00
CA THR A 32 -8.47 12.53 25.35
C THR A 32 -8.57 13.71 26.30
N ILE A 33 -9.57 13.69 27.18
CA ILE A 33 -9.77 14.71 28.19
C ILE A 33 -9.42 14.15 29.57
N TYR A 34 -8.59 14.89 30.31
CA TYR A 34 -8.18 14.59 31.69
C TYR A 34 -8.71 15.67 32.61
N SER A 35 -9.14 15.31 33.84
CA SER A 35 -9.57 16.25 34.86
C SER A 35 -8.43 16.45 35.86
N GLU A 36 -7.83 17.65 35.84
CA GLU A 36 -6.62 17.94 36.59
C GLU A 36 -6.78 19.17 37.49
N GLN A 37 -6.02 19.22 38.59
CA GLN A 37 -6.07 20.32 39.54
C GLN A 37 -5.35 21.56 38.98
N VAL A 38 -5.99 22.72 39.07
CA VAL A 38 -5.40 24.01 38.69
C VAL A 38 -4.09 24.27 39.45
N GLY A 39 -3.06 24.69 38.71
CA GLY A 39 -1.72 24.98 39.23
C GLY A 39 -0.77 23.78 39.30
N THR A 40 -1.24 22.58 39.03
CA THR A 40 -0.35 21.39 38.93
C THR A 40 0.29 21.29 37.56
N THR A 41 1.40 20.57 37.46
CA THR A 41 2.02 20.23 36.18
C THR A 41 1.41 18.93 35.68
N PHE A 42 0.86 18.94 34.49
CA PHE A 42 0.34 17.76 33.78
C PHE A 42 1.28 17.36 32.66
N THR A 43 1.59 16.05 32.60
CA THR A 43 2.37 15.42 31.54
C THR A 43 1.60 14.21 31.03
N PRO A 44 1.18 14.16 29.77
CA PRO A 44 0.39 13.05 29.25
C PRO A 44 1.23 11.79 29.16
N LYS A 45 0.59 10.64 29.36
CA LYS A 45 1.17 9.36 28.99
C LYS A 45 1.12 9.20 27.49
N VAL A 46 2.30 9.05 26.86
CA VAL A 46 2.40 8.90 25.41
C VAL A 46 2.28 7.44 25.02
N GLU A 47 1.35 7.13 24.13
CA GLU A 47 1.27 5.86 23.43
C GLU A 47 2.26 5.90 22.25
N GLN A 48 3.21 4.95 22.19
CA GLN A 48 4.23 4.90 21.13
C GLN A 48 3.64 4.53 19.76
N GLU A 49 2.53 3.81 19.79
CA GLU A 49 1.80 3.33 18.63
C GLU A 49 0.30 3.52 18.86
N ILE A 50 -0.39 4.12 17.91
CA ILE A 50 -1.85 4.28 17.93
C ILE A 50 -2.45 3.87 16.58
N TYR A 51 -3.76 3.61 16.58
CA TYR A 51 -4.53 3.31 15.38
C TYR A 51 -5.62 4.35 15.18
N ASP A 52 -5.78 4.79 13.94
CA ASP A 52 -6.90 5.67 13.60
C ASP A 52 -8.20 4.87 13.38
N PRO A 53 -9.36 5.54 13.17
CA PRO A 53 -10.65 4.85 12.92
C PRO A 53 -10.64 3.91 11.70
N LYS A 54 -9.73 4.11 10.74
CA LYS A 54 -9.53 3.24 9.57
C LYS A 54 -8.54 2.10 9.83
N GLN A 55 -8.09 1.93 11.08
CA GLN A 55 -7.12 0.92 11.50
C GLN A 55 -5.73 1.10 10.86
N ARG A 56 -5.36 2.32 10.48
CA ARG A 56 -4.01 2.65 10.03
C ARG A 56 -3.14 2.93 11.25
N GLU A 57 -1.90 2.45 11.20
CA GLU A 57 -0.94 2.58 12.29
C GLU A 57 -0.17 3.89 12.22
N TRP A 58 -0.03 4.52 13.39
CA TRP A 58 0.69 5.76 13.58
C TRP A 58 1.69 5.62 14.73
N LEU A 59 2.91 6.10 14.53
CA LEU A 59 3.98 6.08 15.53
C LEU A 59 4.21 7.48 16.09
N TYR A 60 4.42 7.54 17.42
CA TYR A 60 4.74 8.80 18.09
C TYR A 60 6.04 9.41 17.55
N GLY A 61 6.03 10.71 17.30
CA GLY A 61 7.15 11.49 16.85
C GLY A 61 7.05 11.93 15.40
N LEU A 62 7.66 13.09 15.10
CA LEU A 62 7.80 13.61 13.74
C LEU A 62 9.01 12.96 13.07
N VAL A 63 8.94 12.76 11.75
CA VAL A 63 10.10 12.48 10.91
C VAL A 63 10.66 13.82 10.48
N GLU A 64 11.91 14.12 10.85
CA GLU A 64 12.68 15.12 10.09
C GLU A 64 13.02 14.51 8.73
N GLU A 65 12.79 15.27 7.65
CA GLU A 65 13.07 14.84 6.29
C GLU A 65 14.49 14.21 6.21
N ASN A 66 14.54 12.95 5.78
CA ASN A 66 15.75 12.17 5.46
C ASN A 66 16.60 11.61 6.61
N LYS A 67 16.15 11.55 7.86
CA LYS A 67 16.86 10.76 8.88
C LYS A 67 15.91 9.84 9.63
N LEU A 68 16.13 8.52 9.49
CA LEU A 68 15.66 7.50 10.42
C LEU A 68 16.36 7.74 11.77
N PHE A 69 15.85 8.64 12.60
CA PHE A 69 16.30 8.75 13.97
C PHE A 69 15.63 7.66 14.83
N ALA A 70 16.26 6.50 14.88
CA ALA A 70 16.13 5.66 16.05
C ALA A 70 16.75 6.43 17.23
N GLY A 71 15.92 7.17 17.98
CA GLY A 71 16.40 7.80 19.20
C GLY A 71 16.10 9.27 19.44
N ALA A 72 15.44 9.99 18.55
CA ALA A 72 14.90 11.31 18.89
C ALA A 72 13.82 11.08 19.98
N ARG A 73 14.22 11.19 21.23
CA ARG A 73 13.29 11.31 22.35
C ARG A 73 12.57 12.63 22.16
N ASN A 74 11.43 12.60 21.50
CA ASN A 74 10.53 13.75 21.52
C ASN A 74 10.22 13.99 23.00
N LYS A 75 10.70 15.12 23.51
CA LYS A 75 10.40 15.54 24.88
C LYS A 75 8.89 15.72 24.95
N VAL A 76 8.23 14.90 25.76
CA VAL A 76 6.80 15.04 26.01
C VAL A 76 6.61 16.41 26.65
N GLU A 77 5.82 17.26 26.03
CA GLU A 77 5.50 18.57 26.58
C GLU A 77 4.65 18.41 27.83
N SER A 78 4.94 19.26 28.82
CA SER A 78 4.17 19.36 30.06
C SER A 78 3.59 20.79 30.13
N ILE A 79 2.40 20.91 30.69
CA ILE A 79 1.78 22.21 30.92
C ILE A 79 1.48 22.41 32.40
N VAL A 80 1.48 23.67 32.85
CA VAL A 80 0.89 24.04 34.14
C VAL A 80 -0.60 24.27 33.91
N VAL A 81 -1.43 23.51 34.61
CA VAL A 81 -2.89 23.51 34.45
C VAL A 81 -3.45 24.89 34.81
N ASN A 82 -4.09 25.53 33.84
CA ASN A 82 -4.65 26.87 33.95
C ASN A 82 -6.15 26.79 34.31
N ARG A 83 -6.66 27.83 35.03
CA ARG A 83 -8.10 27.94 35.29
C ARG A 83 -8.92 28.13 34.02
N ASN A 84 -8.37 28.77 32.99
CA ASN A 84 -8.99 28.84 31.66
C ASN A 84 -8.68 27.53 30.89
N GLU A 85 -9.70 26.72 30.71
CA GLU A 85 -9.61 25.38 30.04
C GLU A 85 -9.11 25.49 28.58
N GLU A 86 -9.38 26.58 27.85
CA GLU A 86 -8.91 26.79 26.48
C GLU A 86 -7.39 26.84 26.36
N LYS A 87 -6.68 27.11 27.47
CA LYS A 87 -5.21 27.07 27.53
C LYS A 87 -4.65 25.69 27.89
N ASN A 88 -5.50 24.76 28.29
CA ASN A 88 -5.12 23.45 28.77
C ASN A 88 -5.19 22.42 27.64
N PHE A 89 -4.26 22.46 26.70
CA PHE A 89 -4.13 21.43 25.66
C PHE A 89 -2.67 21.08 25.39
N ILE A 90 -2.47 19.85 24.98
CA ILE A 90 -1.18 19.32 24.49
C ILE A 90 -1.42 18.64 23.15
N ASN A 91 -0.59 18.95 22.16
CA ASN A 91 -0.60 18.28 20.86
C ASN A 91 0.51 17.22 20.83
N LEU A 92 0.15 15.96 20.72
CA LEU A 92 1.07 14.87 20.50
C LEU A 92 1.16 14.60 18.98
N SER A 93 2.37 14.64 18.44
CA SER A 93 2.62 14.48 17.02
C SER A 93 2.88 13.02 16.67
N TYR A 94 2.22 12.53 15.62
CA TYR A 94 2.32 11.17 15.12
C TYR A 94 2.65 11.14 13.63
N ARG A 95 3.36 10.13 13.21
CA ARG A 95 3.70 9.87 11.81
C ARG A 95 3.14 8.51 11.35
N PRO A 96 2.82 8.34 10.07
CA PRO A 96 2.39 7.04 9.56
C PRO A 96 3.50 5.99 9.73
N SER A 97 3.13 4.79 10.16
CA SER A 97 4.01 3.63 10.17
C SER A 97 4.06 3.03 8.79
N MET A 98 5.23 3.09 8.14
CA MET A 98 5.40 2.68 6.75
C MET A 98 6.14 1.35 6.66
N ILE A 99 5.72 0.49 5.71
CA ILE A 99 6.35 -0.80 5.44
C ILE A 99 6.40 -1.03 3.93
N LYS A 100 7.28 -1.90 3.48
CA LYS A 100 7.45 -2.27 2.09
C LYS A 100 6.28 -3.11 1.56
N VAL A 101 5.84 -2.79 0.35
CA VAL A 101 4.92 -3.56 -0.49
C VAL A 101 5.66 -3.91 -1.78
N ILE A 102 5.60 -5.17 -2.19
CA ILE A 102 6.21 -5.68 -3.41
C ILE A 102 5.14 -5.87 -4.47
N ILE A 103 5.35 -5.30 -5.65
CA ILE A 103 4.53 -5.53 -6.84
C ILE A 103 5.32 -6.45 -7.77
N ARG A 104 4.78 -7.64 -8.01
CA ARG A 104 5.39 -8.71 -8.79
C ARG A 104 4.65 -8.92 -10.10
N TYR A 105 5.40 -9.11 -11.18
CA TYR A 105 4.89 -9.28 -12.53
C TYR A 105 5.15 -10.72 -12.97
N GLN A 106 4.08 -11.55 -13.11
CA GLN A 106 4.21 -12.98 -13.36
C GLN A 106 3.45 -13.45 -14.60
N ASP A 107 4.03 -14.43 -15.27
CA ASP A 107 3.34 -15.23 -16.27
C ASP A 107 2.38 -16.27 -15.63
N PRO A 108 1.55 -16.99 -16.40
CA PRO A 108 0.61 -17.98 -15.85
C PRO A 108 1.27 -19.18 -15.14
N LEU A 109 2.56 -19.40 -15.36
CA LEU A 109 3.34 -20.49 -14.74
C LEU A 109 4.09 -20.00 -13.49
N GLY A 110 3.96 -18.72 -13.12
CA GLY A 110 4.63 -18.12 -11.98
C GLY A 110 6.03 -17.59 -12.30
N GLY A 111 6.46 -17.60 -13.56
CA GLY A 111 7.72 -17.02 -14.01
C GLY A 111 7.69 -15.48 -13.91
N ILE A 112 8.83 -14.91 -13.50
CA ILE A 112 8.98 -13.44 -13.38
C ILE A 112 9.29 -12.86 -14.75
N ILE A 113 8.41 -12.00 -15.27
CA ILE A 113 8.56 -11.34 -16.57
C ILE A 113 9.23 -9.96 -16.49
N ARG A 114 9.23 -9.36 -15.30
CA ARG A 114 9.86 -8.07 -14.99
C ARG A 114 10.32 -8.06 -13.54
N GLU A 115 11.34 -7.27 -13.23
CA GLU A 115 11.80 -7.04 -11.86
C GLU A 115 10.68 -6.51 -10.96
N ASP A 116 10.63 -7.00 -9.73
CA ASP A 116 9.67 -6.56 -8.72
C ASP A 116 9.82 -5.04 -8.48
N LYS A 117 8.68 -4.35 -8.32
CA LYS A 117 8.66 -2.94 -7.91
C LYS A 117 8.39 -2.87 -6.41
N GLU A 118 9.26 -2.17 -5.69
CA GLU A 118 9.09 -1.92 -4.25
C GLU A 118 8.51 -0.53 -4.02
N VAL A 119 7.54 -0.43 -3.12
CA VAL A 119 6.93 0.82 -2.67
C VAL A 119 6.75 0.80 -1.16
N MET A 120 6.69 1.98 -0.54
CA MET A 120 6.37 2.11 0.88
C MET A 120 4.89 2.48 1.04
N ALA A 121 4.18 1.76 1.92
CA ALA A 121 2.78 2.03 2.22
C ALA A 121 2.52 1.96 3.72
N GLN A 122 1.51 2.70 4.19
CA GLN A 122 1.17 2.75 5.61
C GLN A 122 0.53 1.43 6.06
N ILE A 123 0.99 0.89 7.18
CA ILE A 123 0.40 -0.30 7.82
C ILE A 123 -1.08 -0.03 8.13
N GLY A 124 -1.95 -0.99 7.78
CA GLY A 124 -3.40 -0.91 7.93
C GLY A 124 -4.13 -0.24 6.77
N SER A 125 -3.42 0.46 5.85
CA SER A 125 -4.02 1.04 4.65
C SER A 125 -4.33 -0.03 3.59
N ILE A 126 -5.17 0.32 2.63
CA ILE A 126 -5.31 -0.42 1.38
C ILE A 126 -4.35 0.21 0.38
N TYR A 127 -3.44 -0.60 -0.16
CA TYR A 127 -2.57 -0.18 -1.25
C TYR A 127 -3.07 -0.81 -2.55
N GLU A 128 -3.17 -0.01 -3.61
CA GLU A 128 -3.56 -0.43 -4.96
C GLU A 128 -2.40 -0.23 -5.92
N ALA A 129 -2.03 -1.29 -6.63
CA ALA A 129 -0.96 -1.26 -7.62
C ALA A 129 -1.52 -0.85 -8.98
N GLU A 130 -0.83 0.06 -9.65
CA GLU A 130 -1.09 0.42 -11.03
C GLU A 130 -0.50 -0.65 -11.97
N ALA A 131 -1.34 -1.27 -12.78
CA ALA A 131 -0.92 -2.27 -13.75
C ALA A 131 -0.42 -1.61 -15.04
N ILE A 132 0.60 -2.21 -15.65
CA ILE A 132 1.12 -1.83 -16.97
C ILE A 132 0.41 -2.70 -18.00
N ASN A 133 -0.29 -2.12 -18.95
CA ASN A 133 -1.11 -2.87 -19.91
C ASN A 133 -0.31 -3.90 -20.73
N VAL A 134 0.90 -3.52 -21.17
CA VAL A 134 1.78 -4.40 -21.95
C VAL A 134 3.21 -4.28 -21.44
N ILE A 135 3.84 -5.41 -21.20
CA ILE A 135 5.26 -5.52 -20.84
C ILE A 135 5.99 -6.30 -21.93
N GLU A 136 7.11 -5.79 -22.40
CA GLU A 136 8.05 -6.53 -23.26
C GLU A 136 9.21 -7.04 -22.36
N ASP A 137 9.44 -8.35 -22.37
CA ASP A 137 10.53 -8.96 -21.61
C ASP A 137 11.88 -8.86 -22.33
N LYS A 138 12.96 -9.31 -21.68
CA LYS A 138 14.33 -9.29 -22.25
C LYS A 138 14.47 -10.09 -23.55
N ARG A 139 13.56 -11.04 -23.83
CA ARG A 139 13.50 -11.88 -25.03
C ARG A 139 12.64 -11.27 -26.13
N LYS A 140 12.13 -10.05 -25.95
CA LYS A 140 11.21 -9.37 -26.86
C LYS A 140 9.80 -9.97 -26.93
N VAL A 141 9.47 -10.80 -25.95
CA VAL A 141 8.13 -11.36 -25.80
C VAL A 141 7.22 -10.32 -25.18
N LYS A 142 6.04 -10.13 -25.77
CA LYS A 142 5.03 -9.21 -25.24
C LYS A 142 4.04 -9.93 -24.36
N TRP A 143 3.81 -9.33 -23.21
CA TRP A 143 2.94 -9.82 -22.15
C TRP A 143 1.83 -8.80 -21.91
N VAL A 144 0.57 -9.21 -21.97
CA VAL A 144 -0.62 -8.38 -21.77
C VAL A 144 -1.15 -8.62 -20.39
N TYR A 145 -1.47 -7.52 -19.67
CA TYR A 145 -2.03 -7.58 -18.34
C TYR A 145 -3.37 -8.33 -18.31
N ASN A 146 -3.51 -9.27 -17.35
CA ASN A 146 -4.78 -9.95 -17.09
C ASN A 146 -5.62 -9.12 -16.10
N PRO A 147 -6.76 -8.53 -16.53
CA PRO A 147 -7.58 -7.66 -15.71
C PRO A 147 -8.24 -8.34 -14.50
N ASN A 148 -8.22 -9.69 -14.47
CA ASN A 148 -8.72 -10.45 -13.31
C ASN A 148 -7.69 -10.54 -12.17
N SER A 149 -6.48 -9.99 -12.34
CA SER A 149 -5.47 -9.94 -11.28
C SER A 149 -5.96 -9.08 -10.12
N LYS A 150 -5.67 -9.54 -8.90
CA LYS A 150 -5.90 -8.73 -7.71
C LYS A 150 -4.87 -7.61 -7.63
N THR A 151 -5.30 -6.36 -7.75
CA THR A 151 -4.43 -5.17 -7.75
C THR A 151 -4.22 -4.55 -6.38
N SER A 152 -5.02 -4.91 -5.37
CA SER A 152 -4.99 -4.26 -4.07
C SER A 152 -4.82 -5.25 -2.92
N ILE A 153 -4.16 -4.78 -1.85
CA ILE A 153 -4.01 -5.51 -0.59
C ILE A 153 -4.23 -4.59 0.60
N LYS A 154 -4.66 -5.16 1.73
CA LYS A 154 -4.53 -4.50 3.03
C LYS A 154 -3.10 -4.69 3.52
N VAL A 155 -2.39 -3.59 3.75
CA VAL A 155 -0.99 -3.60 4.20
C VAL A 155 -0.90 -4.05 5.65
N THR A 156 -0.03 -5.02 5.93
CA THR A 156 0.15 -5.62 7.26
C THR A 156 1.56 -5.39 7.80
N LYS A 157 1.78 -5.64 9.10
CA LYS A 157 3.13 -5.62 9.72
C LYS A 157 4.07 -6.72 9.19
N ASP A 158 3.51 -7.77 8.61
CA ASP A 158 4.27 -8.86 8.01
C ASP A 158 4.60 -8.53 6.55
N GLU A 159 5.83 -8.10 6.30
CA GLU A 159 6.32 -7.71 4.97
C GLU A 159 6.13 -8.83 3.94
N LYS A 160 6.23 -10.10 4.34
CA LYS A 160 6.07 -11.27 3.46
C LYS A 160 4.65 -11.41 2.91
N LYS A 161 3.66 -10.82 3.58
CA LYS A 161 2.25 -10.79 3.13
C LYS A 161 1.92 -9.59 2.26
N ASN A 162 2.82 -8.59 2.19
CA ASN A 162 2.61 -7.37 1.43
C ASN A 162 3.11 -7.54 -0.01
N ILE A 163 2.57 -8.52 -0.73
CA ILE A 163 2.93 -8.81 -2.12
C ILE A 163 1.67 -8.75 -2.97
N ILE A 164 1.69 -7.94 -4.03
CA ILE A 164 0.68 -7.92 -5.09
C ILE A 164 1.26 -8.61 -6.31
N VAL A 165 0.60 -9.66 -6.77
CA VAL A 165 0.97 -10.37 -8.00
C VAL A 165 0.07 -9.90 -9.12
N LEU A 166 0.65 -9.20 -10.10
CA LEU A 166 -0.01 -8.84 -11.34
C LEU A 166 0.27 -9.94 -12.36
N ALA A 167 -0.77 -10.64 -12.78
CA ALA A 167 -0.68 -11.70 -13.77
C ALA A 167 -0.73 -11.16 -15.19
N TYR A 168 0.05 -11.77 -16.08
CA TYR A 168 0.15 -11.41 -17.48
C TYR A 168 0.04 -12.65 -18.35
N GLU A 169 -0.50 -12.49 -19.54
CA GLU A 169 -0.62 -13.53 -20.56
C GLU A 169 0.20 -13.15 -21.79
N GLU A 170 0.71 -14.15 -22.50
CA GLU A 170 1.42 -13.91 -23.75
C GLU A 170 0.51 -13.25 -24.79
N GLU A 171 0.97 -12.16 -25.40
CA GLU A 171 0.27 -11.58 -26.54
C GLU A 171 0.43 -12.54 -27.75
N LYS A 172 -0.70 -13.01 -28.30
CA LYS A 172 -0.72 -13.97 -29.40
C LYS A 172 -1.37 -13.37 -30.64
N ALA A 173 -0.80 -13.68 -31.81
CA ALA A 173 -1.36 -13.36 -33.10
C ALA A 173 -1.79 -14.62 -33.82
N LEU A 174 -2.83 -14.51 -34.66
CA LEU A 174 -3.29 -15.61 -35.50
C LEU A 174 -2.43 -15.68 -36.76
N VAL A 175 -1.61 -16.72 -36.89
CA VAL A 175 -0.87 -17.03 -38.10
C VAL A 175 -1.72 -17.95 -38.98
N THR A 176 -1.95 -17.57 -40.24
CA THR A 176 -2.65 -18.37 -41.23
C THR A 176 -1.67 -18.81 -42.30
N TYR A 177 -1.48 -20.09 -42.48
CA TYR A 177 -0.67 -20.63 -43.56
C TYR A 177 -1.56 -21.35 -44.58
N LYS A 178 -1.26 -21.09 -45.88
CA LYS A 178 -2.02 -21.52 -47.03
C LYS A 178 -1.17 -22.51 -47.85
N TYR A 179 -1.78 -23.54 -48.31
CA TYR A 179 -1.15 -24.54 -49.18
C TYR A 179 -1.49 -24.23 -50.61
N ARG A 180 -0.47 -24.02 -51.45
CA ARG A 180 -0.63 -23.65 -52.87
C ARG A 180 0.34 -24.45 -53.75
N ASP A 181 -0.05 -24.73 -55.00
CA ASP A 181 0.85 -25.21 -56.05
C ASP A 181 1.73 -24.10 -56.62
N GLU A 182 2.56 -24.45 -57.62
CA GLU A 182 3.44 -23.52 -58.34
C GLU A 182 2.68 -22.42 -59.10
N ASP A 183 1.45 -22.73 -59.52
CA ASP A 183 0.57 -21.80 -60.23
C ASP A 183 -0.28 -20.94 -59.29
N GLY A 184 -0.15 -21.10 -57.98
CA GLY A 184 -0.87 -20.39 -56.94
C GLY A 184 -2.25 -20.92 -56.61
N ASN A 185 -2.67 -22.06 -57.18
CA ASN A 185 -3.93 -22.72 -56.86
C ASN A 185 -3.94 -23.29 -55.47
N ARG A 186 -5.10 -23.31 -54.84
CA ARG A 186 -5.27 -23.83 -53.48
C ARG A 186 -5.29 -25.35 -53.48
N LEU A 187 -4.32 -25.97 -52.80
CA LEU A 187 -4.25 -27.41 -52.65
C LEU A 187 -5.09 -27.91 -51.46
N ARG A 188 -5.16 -27.11 -50.40
CA ARG A 188 -5.83 -27.51 -49.15
C ARG A 188 -6.40 -26.33 -48.40
N SER A 189 -7.32 -26.59 -47.49
CA SER A 189 -7.84 -25.56 -46.56
C SER A 189 -6.72 -24.92 -45.74
N PRO A 190 -6.72 -23.60 -45.54
CA PRO A 190 -5.75 -22.91 -44.71
C PRO A 190 -5.80 -23.44 -43.27
N LYS A 191 -4.65 -23.65 -42.68
CA LYS A 191 -4.55 -23.89 -41.24
C LYS A 191 -4.29 -22.58 -40.52
N ARG A 192 -4.76 -22.49 -39.26
CA ARG A 192 -4.60 -21.34 -38.41
C ARG A 192 -4.02 -21.77 -37.06
N LYS A 193 -3.07 -20.99 -36.53
CA LYS A 193 -2.47 -21.24 -35.23
C LYS A 193 -2.24 -19.92 -34.51
N LEU A 194 -2.56 -19.89 -33.20
CA LEU A 194 -2.16 -18.77 -32.35
C LEU A 194 -0.68 -18.92 -32.01
N VAL A 195 0.10 -17.89 -32.28
CA VAL A 195 1.55 -17.84 -32.06
C VAL A 195 1.87 -16.63 -31.24
N GLN A 196 2.79 -16.77 -30.30
CA GLN A 196 3.26 -15.68 -29.45
C GLN A 196 3.90 -14.56 -30.28
N ILE A 197 3.49 -13.33 -30.05
CA ILE A 197 4.08 -12.15 -30.70
C ILE A 197 5.53 -11.95 -30.23
N GLY A 198 6.44 -11.77 -31.21
CA GLY A 198 7.88 -11.66 -30.97
C GLY A 198 8.64 -12.98 -30.99
N SER A 199 7.94 -14.14 -31.10
CA SER A 199 8.58 -15.45 -31.29
C SER A 199 8.77 -15.78 -32.76
N THR A 200 9.76 -16.64 -33.05
CA THR A 200 9.90 -17.27 -34.38
C THR A 200 8.99 -18.48 -34.45
N TYR A 201 8.17 -18.54 -35.49
CA TYR A 201 7.30 -19.69 -35.74
C TYR A 201 7.68 -20.37 -37.05
N THR A 202 7.97 -21.64 -36.98
CA THR A 202 8.20 -22.48 -38.17
C THR A 202 7.04 -23.49 -38.28
N PRO A 203 6.20 -23.41 -39.33
CA PRO A 203 5.12 -24.39 -39.52
C PRO A 203 5.68 -25.77 -39.81
N GLU A 204 5.04 -26.82 -39.31
CA GLU A 204 5.29 -28.17 -39.75
C GLU A 204 4.77 -28.32 -41.18
N VAL A 205 5.66 -28.65 -42.13
CA VAL A 205 5.33 -28.81 -43.52
C VAL A 205 5.28 -30.31 -43.82
N GLU A 206 4.13 -30.77 -44.33
CA GLU A 206 3.96 -32.13 -44.83
C GLU A 206 4.74 -32.26 -46.14
N SER A 207 5.60 -33.28 -46.31
CA SER A 207 6.41 -33.46 -47.52
C SER A 207 5.57 -33.81 -48.74
N VAL A 208 4.39 -34.41 -48.53
CA VAL A 208 3.41 -34.75 -49.60
C VAL A 208 2.04 -34.31 -49.10
N ILE A 209 1.30 -33.63 -49.98
CA ILE A 209 -0.10 -33.26 -49.76
C ILE A 209 -0.92 -34.03 -50.77
N GLU A 210 -1.79 -34.94 -50.34
CA GLU A 210 -2.76 -35.58 -51.22
C GLU A 210 -3.84 -34.57 -51.58
N ASP A 211 -4.07 -34.38 -52.87
CA ASP A 211 -5.12 -33.52 -53.40
C ASP A 211 -6.48 -34.14 -53.07
N ILE A 212 -7.30 -33.44 -52.35
CA ILE A 212 -8.67 -33.85 -52.08
C ILE A 212 -9.50 -33.38 -53.28
N GLN A 213 -9.39 -34.11 -54.35
CA GLN A 213 -10.39 -34.04 -55.40
C GLN A 213 -11.65 -34.73 -54.90
N GLY A 214 -12.64 -33.94 -54.48
CA GLY A 214 -14.00 -34.36 -54.23
C GLY A 214 -14.95 -33.61 -55.10
#